data_6831eb3da810c76fcb66d86f882c7855
#
_entry.id   6831eb3da810c76fcb66d86f882c7855
#
_cell.length_a   1.000
_cell.length_b   1.000
_cell.length_c   1.000
_cell.angle_alpha   90.00
_cell.angle_beta   90.00
_cell.angle_gamma   90.00
#
_symmetry.space_group_name_H-M   'P 1'
#
loop_
_entity.id
_entity.type
_entity.pdbx_description
1 polymer ?
#
loop_
_entity_poly.entity_id
_entity_poly.type
_entity_poly.pdbx_seq_one_letter_code
_entity_poly.pdbx_strand_id
1 'polypeptide(L)'
;KNKTKIICLTAYSKNFATEVDKFADITLVGDSLGSVLYNYETTRKVTLNNMMEHSKSVRMGIKKSVMVVDMPYKTYQNKRDALKNSIKVIKETKCDAIKLEGGNKIKDIIKHLIKNKIPVMGHLGLLPQSVRGKFKSKGKIKSEKKQLLKDSKLLEELGVFAIVLECVETSTAKLITQSIKIPTIGIGSSVFCDGQVLVTDDLLGLNETNIRFVKKFANLKKNINQGLKRFKKEIILKKYPSKKFSY
;
A
#
# COMPACT_ATOMS: atom_id res chain seq x y z
N LYS A 1 -8.43 19.79 -6.98
CA LYS A 1 -8.59 18.32 -7.13
C LYS A 1 -8.86 18.05 -8.59
N ASN A 2 -8.04 17.22 -9.23
CA ASN A 2 -8.14 16.92 -10.64
C ASN A 2 -9.39 16.08 -10.96
N LYS A 3 -9.91 16.21 -12.20
CA LYS A 3 -11.04 15.39 -12.68
C LYS A 3 -10.68 13.89 -12.81
N THR A 4 -9.41 13.55 -12.93
CA THR A 4 -8.92 12.17 -13.06
C THR A 4 -8.68 11.54 -11.69
N LYS A 5 -9.12 10.29 -11.53
CA LYS A 5 -8.90 9.51 -10.29
C LYS A 5 -7.46 9.01 -10.21
N ILE A 6 -6.88 9.03 -9.02
CA ILE A 6 -5.55 8.51 -8.75
C ILE A 6 -5.61 6.99 -8.62
N ILE A 7 -4.80 6.30 -9.38
CA ILE A 7 -4.66 4.84 -9.32
C ILE A 7 -3.44 4.53 -8.46
N CYS A 8 -3.67 3.87 -7.33
CA CYS A 8 -2.61 3.38 -6.47
C CYS A 8 -2.63 1.85 -6.43
N LEU A 9 -1.48 1.23 -6.66
CA LEU A 9 -1.35 -0.24 -6.66
C LEU A 9 -0.13 -0.65 -5.85
N THR A 10 -0.18 -1.83 -5.21
CA THR A 10 0.99 -2.36 -4.52
C THR A 10 1.93 -3.09 -5.47
N ALA A 11 3.22 -3.08 -5.15
CA ALA A 11 4.21 -3.96 -5.76
C ALA A 11 5.25 -4.38 -4.73
N TYR A 12 5.79 -5.60 -4.88
CA TYR A 12 6.78 -6.16 -3.95
C TYR A 12 8.00 -6.73 -4.66
N SER A 13 8.04 -6.65 -5.99
CA SER A 13 9.15 -7.09 -6.82
C SER A 13 9.25 -6.28 -8.10
N LYS A 14 10.42 -6.29 -8.74
CA LYS A 14 10.68 -5.63 -10.02
C LYS A 14 9.64 -6.00 -11.09
N ASN A 15 9.33 -7.29 -11.25
CA ASN A 15 8.45 -7.75 -12.33
C ASN A 15 7.04 -7.17 -12.18
N PHE A 16 6.45 -7.26 -10.99
CA PHE A 16 5.16 -6.63 -10.71
C PHE A 16 5.23 -5.11 -10.82
N ALA A 17 6.29 -4.48 -10.30
CA ALA A 17 6.47 -3.04 -10.39
C ALA A 17 6.51 -2.54 -11.84
N THR A 18 7.19 -3.26 -12.74
CA THR A 18 7.26 -2.91 -14.17
C THR A 18 5.88 -2.91 -14.83
N GLU A 19 5.01 -3.85 -14.47
CA GLU A 19 3.64 -3.87 -15.01
C GLU A 19 2.74 -2.81 -14.34
N VAL A 20 2.83 -2.68 -13.03
CA VAL A 20 2.07 -1.69 -12.24
C VAL A 20 2.37 -0.26 -12.69
N ASP A 21 3.64 0.08 -12.94
CA ASP A 21 4.10 1.42 -13.34
C ASP A 21 3.47 1.93 -14.66
N LYS A 22 2.94 1.02 -15.48
CA LYS A 22 2.25 1.39 -16.73
C LYS A 22 0.86 1.99 -16.48
N PHE A 23 0.25 1.70 -15.33
CA PHE A 23 -1.15 2.03 -15.04
C PHE A 23 -1.32 2.85 -13.75
N ALA A 24 -0.38 2.77 -12.81
CA ALA A 24 -0.49 3.44 -11.52
C ALA A 24 0.13 4.84 -11.53
N ASP A 25 -0.53 5.78 -10.83
CA ASP A 25 0.07 7.07 -10.47
C ASP A 25 0.95 6.93 -9.23
N ILE A 26 0.60 6.00 -8.34
CA ILE A 26 1.34 5.68 -7.11
C ILE A 26 1.58 4.18 -7.04
N THR A 27 2.83 3.78 -6.87
CA THR A 27 3.20 2.40 -6.53
C THR A 27 3.55 2.33 -5.05
N LEU A 28 2.78 1.55 -4.30
CA LEU A 28 2.94 1.39 -2.86
C LEU A 28 3.69 0.08 -2.54
N VAL A 29 4.83 0.20 -1.87
CA VAL A 29 5.43 -0.96 -1.20
C VAL A 29 4.84 -1.00 0.20
N GLY A 30 3.73 -1.74 0.33
CA GLY A 30 2.96 -1.84 1.56
C GLY A 30 3.48 -2.91 2.51
N ASP A 31 3.31 -2.72 3.82
CA ASP A 31 3.61 -3.75 4.82
C ASP A 31 2.63 -4.94 4.75
N SER A 32 1.59 -4.83 3.92
CA SER A 32 0.76 -5.95 3.45
C SER A 32 1.57 -7.08 2.77
N LEU A 33 2.83 -6.81 2.34
CA LEU A 33 3.76 -7.86 1.91
C LEU A 33 3.92 -8.98 2.95
N GLY A 34 3.74 -8.66 4.23
CA GLY A 34 3.79 -9.64 5.32
C GLY A 34 2.75 -10.75 5.16
N SER A 35 1.51 -10.41 4.82
CA SER A 35 0.46 -11.39 4.55
C SER A 35 0.55 -12.00 3.17
N VAL A 36 0.91 -11.20 2.16
CA VAL A 36 0.95 -11.62 0.75
C VAL A 36 2.10 -12.59 0.47
N LEU A 37 3.30 -12.30 0.97
CA LEU A 37 4.52 -13.07 0.63
C LEU A 37 5.00 -14.01 1.74
N TYR A 38 4.76 -13.63 3.00
CA TYR A 38 5.30 -14.37 4.16
C TYR A 38 4.25 -15.12 4.96
N ASN A 39 2.98 -15.05 4.55
CA ASN A 39 1.85 -15.65 5.28
C ASN A 39 1.78 -15.22 6.75
N TYR A 40 2.14 -13.96 7.05
CA TYR A 40 2.00 -13.42 8.39
C TYR A 40 0.54 -13.07 8.66
N GLU A 41 0.04 -13.43 9.83
CA GLU A 41 -1.30 -13.07 10.30
C GLU A 41 -1.46 -11.56 10.58
N THR A 42 -0.35 -10.84 10.70
CA THR A 42 -0.32 -9.41 11.03
C THR A 42 0.87 -8.73 10.37
N THR A 43 0.68 -7.50 9.89
CA THR A 43 1.74 -6.66 9.34
C THR A 43 2.81 -6.28 10.37
N ARG A 44 2.53 -6.45 11.66
CA ARG A 44 3.45 -6.12 12.77
C ARG A 44 4.73 -6.97 12.81
N LYS A 45 4.77 -8.09 12.10
CA LYS A 45 5.99 -8.94 11.95
C LYS A 45 6.93 -8.44 10.86
N VAL A 46 6.46 -7.55 9.99
CA VAL A 46 7.28 -6.98 8.93
C VAL A 46 8.35 -6.07 9.51
N THR A 47 9.59 -6.32 9.14
CA THR A 47 10.75 -5.54 9.60
C THR A 47 11.09 -4.42 8.62
N LEU A 48 11.86 -3.44 9.08
CA LEU A 48 12.40 -2.39 8.21
C LEU A 48 13.26 -2.98 7.09
N ASN A 49 14.02 -4.05 7.39
CA ASN A 49 14.86 -4.72 6.39
C ASN A 49 14.00 -5.39 5.31
N ASN A 50 12.92 -6.10 5.67
CA ASN A 50 11.99 -6.63 4.68
C ASN A 50 11.48 -5.54 3.74
N MET A 51 11.02 -4.40 4.31
CA MET A 51 10.53 -3.28 3.50
C MET A 51 11.61 -2.75 2.55
N MET A 52 12.84 -2.58 3.02
CA MET A 52 13.94 -2.07 2.18
C MET A 52 14.32 -3.03 1.06
N GLU A 53 14.45 -4.34 1.32
CA GLU A 53 14.82 -5.30 0.29
C GLU A 53 13.77 -5.39 -0.82
N HIS A 54 12.47 -5.45 -0.47
CA HIS A 54 11.41 -5.41 -1.46
C HIS A 54 11.37 -4.06 -2.20
N SER A 55 11.57 -2.96 -1.50
CA SER A 55 11.58 -1.62 -2.10
C SER A 55 12.72 -1.44 -3.09
N LYS A 56 13.92 -1.96 -2.82
CA LYS A 56 15.04 -1.96 -3.78
C LYS A 56 14.67 -2.70 -5.07
N SER A 57 14.03 -3.87 -4.94
CA SER A 57 13.53 -4.63 -6.09
C SER A 57 12.47 -3.86 -6.87
N VAL A 58 11.49 -3.28 -6.19
CA VAL A 58 10.42 -2.47 -6.79
C VAL A 58 10.99 -1.26 -7.53
N ARG A 59 11.96 -0.54 -6.95
CA ARG A 59 12.58 0.64 -7.57
C ARG A 59 13.14 0.35 -8.98
N MET A 60 13.66 -0.84 -9.19
CA MET A 60 14.19 -1.23 -10.50
C MET A 60 13.10 -1.33 -11.59
N GLY A 61 11.83 -1.47 -11.21
CA GLY A 61 10.69 -1.53 -12.12
C GLY A 61 9.97 -0.20 -12.33
N ILE A 62 10.19 0.81 -11.46
CA ILE A 62 9.46 2.08 -11.46
C ILE A 62 10.19 3.12 -12.31
N LYS A 63 9.45 3.74 -13.24
CA LYS A 63 9.92 4.83 -14.10
C LYS A 63 9.05 6.08 -14.05
N LYS A 64 7.74 5.96 -13.75
CA LYS A 64 6.75 7.03 -13.85
C LYS A 64 5.99 7.28 -12.54
N SER A 65 5.52 6.21 -11.89
CA SER A 65 4.69 6.34 -10.70
C SER A 65 5.49 6.83 -9.50
N VAL A 66 4.82 7.55 -8.60
CA VAL A 66 5.38 7.94 -7.31
C VAL A 66 5.53 6.69 -6.44
N MET A 67 6.75 6.36 -6.05
CA MET A 67 7.03 5.20 -5.20
C MET A 67 6.92 5.56 -3.73
N VAL A 68 5.95 4.99 -3.04
CA VAL A 68 5.73 5.18 -1.60
C VAL A 68 6.06 3.89 -0.85
N VAL A 69 6.76 4.01 0.29
CA VAL A 69 7.14 2.87 1.13
C VAL A 69 6.52 2.99 2.52
N ASP A 70 5.85 1.94 2.98
CA ASP A 70 5.32 1.89 4.34
C ASP A 70 6.44 1.82 5.36
N MET A 71 6.34 2.66 6.40
CA MET A 71 7.17 2.50 7.59
C MET A 71 6.54 1.41 8.47
N PRO A 72 7.22 0.28 8.70
CA PRO A 72 6.64 -0.83 9.43
C PRO A 72 6.50 -0.53 10.93
N TYR A 73 5.67 -1.35 11.58
CA TYR A 73 5.37 -1.24 13.00
C TYR A 73 6.62 -1.07 13.87
N LYS A 74 6.55 -0.17 14.85
CA LYS A 74 7.64 0.19 15.78
C LYS A 74 8.86 0.91 15.19
N THR A 75 8.89 1.26 13.92
CA THR A 75 10.05 1.94 13.32
C THR A 75 9.97 3.48 13.42
N TYR A 76 8.83 4.01 13.90
CA TYR A 76 8.58 5.46 14.05
C TYR A 76 7.91 5.80 15.39
N GLN A 77 8.35 5.19 16.51
CA GLN A 77 7.76 5.40 17.83
C GLN A 77 8.11 6.76 18.46
N ASN A 78 9.19 7.39 18.03
CA ASN A 78 9.64 8.71 18.43
C ASN A 78 10.26 9.47 17.26
N LYS A 79 10.47 10.76 17.42
CA LYS A 79 11.00 11.67 16.37
C LYS A 79 12.37 11.22 15.83
N ARG A 80 13.28 10.81 16.72
CA ARG A 80 14.65 10.40 16.36
C ARG A 80 14.65 9.15 15.50
N ASP A 81 13.97 8.11 15.95
CA ASP A 81 13.92 6.83 15.23
C ASP A 81 13.13 6.97 13.92
N ALA A 82 12.02 7.70 13.92
CA ALA A 82 11.27 8.02 12.72
C ALA A 82 12.14 8.68 11.66
N LEU A 83 12.88 9.75 12.02
CA LEU A 83 13.73 10.44 11.07
C LEU A 83 14.89 9.57 10.59
N LYS A 84 15.61 8.90 11.51
CA LYS A 84 16.72 7.99 11.17
C LYS A 84 16.28 6.91 10.20
N ASN A 85 15.17 6.23 10.49
CA ASN A 85 14.66 5.13 9.67
C ASN A 85 14.12 5.62 8.32
N SER A 86 13.42 6.76 8.29
CA SER A 86 12.92 7.35 7.04
C SER A 86 14.05 7.77 6.10
N ILE A 87 15.08 8.42 6.62
CA ILE A 87 16.28 8.78 5.84
C ILE A 87 16.94 7.51 5.28
N LYS A 88 17.07 6.46 6.11
CA LYS A 88 17.65 5.19 5.68
C LYS A 88 16.85 4.57 4.53
N VAL A 89 15.51 4.49 4.68
CA VAL A 89 14.61 3.96 3.64
C VAL A 89 14.78 4.74 2.34
N ILE A 90 14.63 6.07 2.37
CA ILE A 90 14.72 6.90 1.17
C ILE A 90 16.10 6.78 0.50
N LYS A 91 17.17 6.84 1.30
CA LYS A 91 18.55 6.76 0.77
C LYS A 91 18.82 5.42 0.08
N GLU A 92 18.42 4.31 0.70
CA GLU A 92 18.74 2.97 0.21
C GLU A 92 17.79 2.49 -0.90
N THR A 93 16.53 2.89 -0.85
CA THR A 93 15.52 2.40 -1.81
C THR A 93 15.21 3.38 -2.94
N LYS A 94 15.62 4.65 -2.79
CA LYS A 94 15.31 5.75 -3.72
C LYS A 94 13.81 5.94 -3.92
N CYS A 95 13.00 5.61 -2.89
CA CYS A 95 11.57 5.91 -2.93
C CYS A 95 11.34 7.43 -2.81
N ASP A 96 10.19 7.86 -3.33
CA ASP A 96 9.83 9.27 -3.38
C ASP A 96 9.19 9.76 -2.08
N ALA A 97 8.55 8.86 -1.32
CA ALA A 97 7.86 9.17 -0.07
C ALA A 97 7.73 7.95 0.84
N ILE A 98 7.36 8.20 2.09
CA ILE A 98 7.03 7.17 3.07
C ILE A 98 5.57 7.28 3.49
N LYS A 99 4.97 6.15 3.96
CA LYS A 99 3.63 6.16 4.56
C LYS A 99 3.69 5.82 6.05
N LEU A 100 2.87 6.53 6.86
CA LEU A 100 2.73 6.28 8.30
C LEU A 100 1.26 6.14 8.68
N GLU A 101 0.98 5.24 9.64
CA GLU A 101 -0.34 5.01 10.18
C GLU A 101 -0.61 5.86 11.41
N GLY A 102 -1.69 6.66 11.37
CA GLY A 102 -2.21 7.44 12.48
C GLY A 102 -2.41 8.92 12.17
N GLY A 103 -3.11 9.58 13.09
CA GLY A 103 -3.43 11.02 13.04
C GLY A 103 -2.77 11.76 14.20
N ASN A 104 -3.60 12.34 15.08
CA ASN A 104 -3.13 13.17 16.21
C ASN A 104 -2.08 12.48 17.11
N LYS A 105 -2.13 11.16 17.28
CA LYS A 105 -1.18 10.41 18.13
C LYS A 105 0.27 10.50 17.65
N ILE A 106 0.48 10.67 16.35
CA ILE A 106 1.82 10.75 15.73
C ILE A 106 2.09 12.13 15.10
N LYS A 107 1.29 13.14 15.43
CA LYS A 107 1.39 14.49 14.85
C LYS A 107 2.79 15.10 14.96
N ASP A 108 3.44 14.95 16.12
CA ASP A 108 4.76 15.51 16.38
C ASP A 108 5.87 14.78 15.58
N ILE A 109 5.67 13.50 15.29
CA ILE A 109 6.54 12.70 14.43
C ILE A 109 6.40 13.19 13.00
N ILE A 110 5.17 13.27 12.47
CA ILE A 110 4.89 13.77 11.12
C ILE A 110 5.43 15.17 10.93
N LYS A 111 5.14 16.09 11.86
CA LYS A 111 5.69 17.46 11.84
C LYS A 111 7.21 17.48 11.76
N HIS A 112 7.87 16.61 12.53
CA HIS A 112 9.32 16.51 12.55
C HIS A 112 9.88 15.97 11.22
N LEU A 113 9.26 14.96 10.63
CA LEU A 113 9.65 14.41 9.33
C LEU A 113 9.51 15.45 8.21
N ILE A 114 8.37 16.12 8.13
CA ILE A 114 8.11 17.14 7.10
C ILE A 114 9.06 18.33 7.24
N LYS A 115 9.34 18.79 8.48
CA LYS A 115 10.36 19.83 8.73
C LYS A 115 11.74 19.42 8.19
N ASN A 116 12.05 18.12 8.21
CA ASN A 116 13.29 17.57 7.64
C ASN A 116 13.14 17.15 6.16
N LYS A 117 12.15 17.70 5.45
CA LYS A 117 11.92 17.49 4.01
C LYS A 117 11.65 16.02 3.61
N ILE A 118 11.12 15.22 4.53
CA ILE A 118 10.67 13.86 4.24
C ILE A 118 9.21 13.92 3.76
N PRO A 119 8.90 13.56 2.51
CA PRO A 119 7.51 13.51 2.02
C PRO A 119 6.74 12.39 2.72
N VAL A 120 5.58 12.71 3.31
CA VAL A 120 4.76 11.78 4.08
C VAL A 120 3.38 11.61 3.47
N MET A 121 2.97 10.38 3.24
CA MET A 121 1.59 9.96 3.03
C MET A 121 0.99 9.54 4.37
N GLY A 122 -0.16 10.09 4.73
CA GLY A 122 -0.89 9.71 5.94
C GLY A 122 -1.76 8.47 5.72
N HIS A 123 -2.15 7.82 6.82
CA HIS A 123 -3.08 6.70 6.78
C HIS A 123 -4.05 6.78 7.97
N LEU A 124 -5.35 6.86 7.67
CA LEU A 124 -6.44 6.96 8.65
C LEU A 124 -7.49 5.87 8.42
N GLY A 125 -8.35 5.67 9.40
CA GLY A 125 -9.40 4.66 9.37
C GLY A 125 -9.00 3.40 10.12
N LEU A 126 -9.07 2.25 9.48
CA LEU A 126 -8.46 1.03 9.95
C LEU A 126 -6.94 1.19 9.86
N LEU A 127 -6.24 0.83 10.92
CA LEU A 127 -4.76 0.91 10.99
C LEU A 127 -4.24 -0.50 11.28
N PRO A 128 -3.82 -1.29 10.27
CA PRO A 128 -3.40 -2.68 10.46
C PRO A 128 -2.33 -2.90 11.52
N GLN A 129 -1.40 -1.96 11.65
CA GLN A 129 -0.35 -2.02 12.68
C GLN A 129 -0.87 -1.85 14.11
N SER A 130 -2.07 -1.26 14.29
CA SER A 130 -2.66 -0.98 15.60
C SER A 130 -3.79 -1.93 15.97
N VAL A 131 -4.38 -2.65 15.00
CA VAL A 131 -5.54 -3.52 15.24
C VAL A 131 -5.11 -4.85 15.86
N ARG A 132 -5.90 -5.27 16.87
CA ARG A 132 -5.86 -6.62 17.41
C ARG A 132 -7.23 -7.28 17.16
N GLY A 133 -7.27 -8.40 16.44
CA GLY A 133 -8.49 -9.13 16.12
C GLY A 133 -9.19 -8.70 14.82
N LYS A 134 -10.52 -8.88 14.74
CA LYS A 134 -11.30 -8.68 13.51
C LYS A 134 -11.30 -7.22 13.03
N PHE A 135 -11.10 -7.02 11.75
CA PHE A 135 -11.21 -5.71 11.09
C PHE A 135 -12.65 -5.20 11.16
N LYS A 136 -12.81 -3.94 11.61
CA LYS A 136 -14.11 -3.26 11.64
C LYS A 136 -14.01 -1.93 10.91
N SER A 137 -15.03 -1.60 10.10
CA SER A 137 -15.10 -0.29 9.46
C SER A 137 -15.15 0.84 10.48
N LYS A 138 -14.57 1.98 10.15
CA LYS A 138 -14.42 3.17 10.98
C LYS A 138 -15.30 4.32 10.52
N GLY A 139 -15.63 5.23 11.42
CA GLY A 139 -16.39 6.43 11.09
C GLY A 139 -17.90 6.22 10.99
N LYS A 140 -18.45 5.10 11.49
CA LYS A 140 -19.90 4.87 11.57
C LYS A 140 -20.55 5.66 12.69
N ILE A 141 -19.91 5.73 13.85
CA ILE A 141 -20.43 6.47 15.00
C ILE A 141 -19.94 7.92 15.00
N LYS A 142 -20.74 8.82 15.58
CA LYS A 142 -20.49 10.27 15.56
C LYS A 142 -19.12 10.66 16.11
N SER A 143 -18.65 10.01 17.18
CA SER A 143 -17.33 10.26 17.77
C SER A 143 -16.18 9.89 16.82
N GLU A 144 -16.21 8.69 16.21
CA GLU A 144 -15.20 8.26 15.23
C GLU A 144 -15.18 9.18 14.00
N LYS A 145 -16.38 9.55 13.48
CA LYS A 145 -16.52 10.48 12.37
C LYS A 145 -15.85 11.83 12.69
N LYS A 146 -16.16 12.40 13.87
CA LYS A 146 -15.56 13.67 14.34
C LYS A 146 -14.05 13.56 14.45
N GLN A 147 -13.54 12.44 14.99
CA GLN A 147 -12.10 12.24 15.14
C GLN A 147 -11.39 12.11 13.79
N LEU A 148 -11.94 11.32 12.86
CA LEU A 148 -11.36 11.17 11.51
C LEU A 148 -11.31 12.48 10.75
N LEU A 149 -12.36 13.32 10.84
CA LEU A 149 -12.38 14.65 10.26
C LEU A 149 -11.33 15.57 10.88
N LYS A 150 -11.17 15.53 12.21
CA LYS A 150 -10.15 16.32 12.91
C LYS A 150 -8.75 15.85 12.50
N ASP A 151 -8.51 14.54 12.47
CA ASP A 151 -7.22 13.99 12.10
C ASP A 151 -6.86 14.29 10.64
N SER A 152 -7.83 14.21 9.70
CA SER A 152 -7.56 14.50 8.30
C SER A 152 -7.16 15.98 8.06
N LYS A 153 -7.82 16.93 8.71
CA LYS A 153 -7.46 18.34 8.67
C LYS A 153 -6.09 18.59 9.29
N LEU A 154 -5.82 17.97 10.44
CA LEU A 154 -4.51 18.07 11.10
C LEU A 154 -3.39 17.54 10.19
N LEU A 155 -3.58 16.40 9.52
CA LEU A 155 -2.57 15.86 8.61
C LEU A 155 -2.32 16.81 7.41
N GLU A 156 -3.36 17.42 6.87
CA GLU A 156 -3.23 18.45 5.84
C GLU A 156 -2.45 19.67 6.33
N GLU A 157 -2.79 20.21 7.50
CA GLU A 157 -2.12 21.35 8.14
C GLU A 157 -0.64 21.07 8.41
N LEU A 158 -0.29 19.83 8.73
CA LEU A 158 1.08 19.39 8.93
C LEU A 158 1.89 19.26 7.63
N GLY A 159 1.22 19.28 6.45
CA GLY A 159 1.88 19.19 5.15
C GLY A 159 2.00 17.77 4.58
N VAL A 160 1.18 16.82 5.03
CA VAL A 160 1.05 15.49 4.41
C VAL A 160 0.52 15.67 2.98
N PHE A 161 1.10 14.99 2.00
CA PHE A 161 0.73 15.21 0.59
C PHE A 161 -0.49 14.44 0.13
N ALA A 162 -0.85 13.33 0.78
CA ALA A 162 -2.03 12.51 0.51
C ALA A 162 -2.40 11.69 1.75
N ILE A 163 -3.65 11.23 1.84
CA ILE A 163 -4.13 10.41 2.97
C ILE A 163 -4.82 9.15 2.44
N VAL A 164 -4.36 7.98 2.88
CA VAL A 164 -5.09 6.72 2.70
C VAL A 164 -6.24 6.66 3.71
N LEU A 165 -7.44 6.32 3.22
CA LEU A 165 -8.64 6.08 4.04
C LEU A 165 -9.01 4.60 3.94
N GLU A 166 -8.62 3.80 4.95
CA GLU A 166 -8.86 2.37 4.94
C GLU A 166 -10.11 2.02 5.76
N CYS A 167 -11.01 1.27 5.12
CA CYS A 167 -12.27 0.78 5.72
C CYS A 167 -13.08 1.89 6.42
N VAL A 168 -13.04 3.12 5.89
CA VAL A 168 -13.84 4.23 6.41
C VAL A 168 -15.23 4.17 5.78
N GLU A 169 -16.25 4.39 6.60
CA GLU A 169 -17.64 4.44 6.17
C GLU A 169 -17.82 5.47 5.04
N THR A 170 -18.63 5.11 4.03
CA THR A 170 -18.72 5.83 2.74
C THR A 170 -19.06 7.31 2.88
N SER A 171 -20.04 7.67 3.72
CA SER A 171 -20.44 9.08 3.90
C SER A 171 -19.37 9.88 4.64
N THR A 172 -18.68 9.25 5.59
CA THR A 172 -17.58 9.85 6.34
C THR A 172 -16.37 10.09 5.44
N ALA A 173 -16.00 9.11 4.61
CA ALA A 173 -14.90 9.27 3.66
C ALA A 173 -15.21 10.35 2.61
N LYS A 174 -16.44 10.40 2.10
CA LYS A 174 -16.91 11.51 1.21
C LYS A 174 -16.73 12.86 1.89
N LEU A 175 -17.19 13.00 3.14
CA LEU A 175 -17.07 14.25 3.89
C LEU A 175 -15.62 14.65 4.13
N ILE A 176 -14.73 13.70 4.49
CA ILE A 176 -13.30 13.97 4.62
C ILE A 176 -12.74 14.48 3.30
N THR A 177 -13.00 13.77 2.19
CA THR A 177 -12.52 14.13 0.86
C THR A 177 -12.94 15.54 0.44
N GLN A 178 -14.16 15.96 0.81
CA GLN A 178 -14.69 17.31 0.54
C GLN A 178 -14.10 18.38 1.49
N SER A 179 -13.64 17.99 2.69
CA SER A 179 -13.22 18.92 3.75
C SER A 179 -11.73 19.27 3.71
N ILE A 180 -10.93 18.56 2.92
CA ILE A 180 -9.48 18.78 2.79
C ILE A 180 -9.10 19.00 1.32
N LYS A 181 -7.97 19.67 1.08
CA LYS A 181 -7.47 19.98 -0.28
C LYS A 181 -6.55 18.88 -0.82
N ILE A 182 -5.82 18.18 0.03
CA ILE A 182 -4.93 17.10 -0.36
C ILE A 182 -5.70 15.87 -0.81
N PRO A 183 -5.14 15.01 -1.70
CA PRO A 183 -5.81 13.82 -2.19
C PRO A 183 -6.10 12.79 -1.10
N THR A 184 -7.27 12.16 -1.20
CA THR A 184 -7.65 10.98 -0.41
C THR A 184 -7.63 9.74 -1.29
N ILE A 185 -6.99 8.65 -0.81
CA ILE A 185 -6.88 7.37 -1.49
C ILE A 185 -7.68 6.34 -0.69
N GLY A 186 -8.77 5.85 -1.25
CA GLY A 186 -9.66 4.89 -0.57
C GLY A 186 -9.18 3.44 -0.72
N ILE A 187 -9.33 2.64 0.34
CA ILE A 187 -9.30 1.18 0.27
C ILE A 187 -10.42 0.63 1.15
N GLY A 188 -11.35 -0.12 0.53
CA GLY A 188 -12.56 -0.55 1.24
C GLY A 188 -13.37 0.61 1.82
N SER A 189 -13.35 1.77 1.16
CA SER A 189 -13.94 3.01 1.64
C SER A 189 -14.97 3.56 0.64
N SER A 190 -14.72 4.69 0.00
CA SER A 190 -15.72 5.41 -0.81
C SER A 190 -15.24 5.67 -2.24
N VAL A 191 -16.16 5.56 -3.21
CA VAL A 191 -15.93 5.97 -4.61
C VAL A 191 -15.68 7.49 -4.73
N PHE A 192 -16.05 8.26 -3.72
CA PHE A 192 -15.85 9.72 -3.69
C PHE A 192 -14.43 10.12 -3.31
N CYS A 193 -13.57 9.20 -2.83
CA CYS A 193 -12.15 9.49 -2.66
C CYS A 193 -11.50 9.89 -3.99
N ASP A 194 -10.45 10.70 -3.93
CA ASP A 194 -9.75 11.19 -5.12
C ASP A 194 -9.00 10.06 -5.87
N GLY A 195 -8.67 8.96 -5.18
CA GLY A 195 -8.10 7.76 -5.75
C GLY A 195 -8.50 6.50 -5.00
N GLN A 196 -8.02 5.35 -5.48
CA GLN A 196 -8.23 4.03 -4.86
C GLN A 196 -6.92 3.27 -4.82
N VAL A 197 -6.72 2.47 -3.77
CA VAL A 197 -5.62 1.51 -3.68
C VAL A 197 -6.16 0.09 -3.48
N LEU A 198 -5.53 -0.88 -4.11
CA LEU A 198 -5.70 -2.31 -3.82
C LEU A 198 -4.35 -3.01 -3.81
N VAL A 199 -4.29 -4.10 -3.05
CA VAL A 199 -3.20 -5.07 -3.13
C VAL A 199 -3.27 -5.74 -4.50
N THR A 200 -2.22 -5.62 -5.29
CA THR A 200 -2.19 -6.07 -6.69
C THR A 200 -2.39 -7.59 -6.81
N ASP A 201 -1.80 -8.36 -5.91
CA ASP A 201 -1.96 -9.81 -5.86
C ASP A 201 -3.42 -10.23 -5.61
N ASP A 202 -4.14 -9.49 -4.76
CA ASP A 202 -5.57 -9.71 -4.51
C ASP A 202 -6.40 -9.30 -5.73
N LEU A 203 -6.13 -8.14 -6.31
CA LEU A 203 -6.79 -7.61 -7.51
C LEU A 203 -6.67 -8.57 -8.69
N LEU A 204 -5.49 -9.17 -8.89
CA LEU A 204 -5.21 -10.10 -9.97
C LEU A 204 -5.66 -11.55 -9.67
N GLY A 205 -6.17 -11.83 -8.47
CA GLY A 205 -6.66 -13.15 -8.08
C GLY A 205 -5.54 -14.17 -7.93
N LEU A 206 -4.36 -13.73 -7.49
CA LEU A 206 -3.27 -14.63 -7.10
C LEU A 206 -3.49 -15.17 -5.69
N ASN A 207 -3.95 -14.33 -4.76
CA ASN A 207 -4.26 -14.71 -3.40
C ASN A 207 -5.70 -15.23 -3.26
N GLU A 208 -5.89 -16.18 -2.32
CA GLU A 208 -7.21 -16.62 -1.87
C GLU A 208 -7.72 -15.74 -0.73
N THR A 209 -7.94 -14.46 -1.02
CA THR A 209 -8.49 -13.55 -0.02
C THR A 209 -10.01 -13.50 -0.08
N ASN A 210 -10.65 -13.45 1.11
CA ASN A 210 -12.10 -13.29 1.28
C ASN A 210 -12.44 -11.93 1.91
N ILE A 211 -11.63 -10.91 1.62
CA ILE A 211 -11.85 -9.56 2.12
C ILE A 211 -12.99 -8.90 1.33
N ARG A 212 -14.03 -8.45 2.04
CA ARG A 212 -15.30 -7.94 1.46
C ARG A 212 -15.12 -6.87 0.37
N PHE A 213 -14.12 -6.01 0.50
CA PHE A 213 -13.90 -4.90 -0.43
C PHE A 213 -12.99 -5.26 -1.61
N VAL A 214 -12.40 -6.45 -1.62
CA VAL A 214 -11.54 -6.89 -2.70
C VAL A 214 -12.39 -7.42 -3.85
N LYS A 215 -12.36 -6.71 -4.98
CA LYS A 215 -12.88 -7.20 -6.24
C LYS A 215 -11.72 -7.75 -7.08
N LYS A 216 -11.81 -9.01 -7.49
CA LYS A 216 -10.84 -9.64 -8.40
C LYS A 216 -11.17 -9.22 -9.84
N PHE A 217 -10.19 -8.69 -10.54
CA PHE A 217 -10.31 -8.27 -11.95
C PHE A 217 -9.67 -9.29 -12.91
N ALA A 218 -8.93 -10.27 -12.37
CA ALA A 218 -8.33 -11.37 -13.11
C ALA A 218 -8.30 -12.65 -12.26
N ASN A 219 -7.85 -13.76 -12.85
CA ASN A 219 -7.61 -15.02 -12.13
C ASN A 219 -6.21 -15.54 -12.48
N LEU A 220 -5.19 -14.87 -11.97
CA LEU A 220 -3.80 -15.19 -12.24
C LEU A 220 -3.42 -16.58 -11.72
N LYS A 221 -4.00 -17.03 -10.60
CA LYS A 221 -3.81 -18.39 -10.06
C LYS A 221 -4.21 -19.47 -11.07
N LYS A 222 -5.34 -19.28 -11.79
CA LYS A 222 -5.77 -20.22 -12.85
C LYS A 222 -4.76 -20.25 -13.99
N ASN A 223 -4.29 -19.10 -14.44
CA ASN A 223 -3.33 -18.98 -15.53
C ASN A 223 -1.97 -19.62 -15.19
N ILE A 224 -1.47 -19.40 -13.98
CA ILE A 224 -0.25 -20.04 -13.47
C ILE A 224 -0.42 -21.57 -13.45
N ASN A 225 -1.51 -22.06 -12.88
CA ASN A 225 -1.79 -23.50 -12.83
C ASN A 225 -1.87 -24.15 -14.24
N GLN A 226 -2.45 -23.45 -15.20
CA GLN A 226 -2.50 -23.93 -16.59
C GLN A 226 -1.10 -24.02 -17.21
N GLY A 227 -0.25 -23.00 -17.02
CA GLY A 227 1.13 -23.01 -17.49
C GLY A 227 1.94 -24.17 -16.90
N LEU A 228 1.87 -24.33 -15.58
CA LEU A 228 2.57 -25.40 -14.87
C LEU A 228 2.09 -26.79 -15.29
N LYS A 229 0.78 -26.98 -15.50
CA LYS A 229 0.22 -28.25 -16.01
C LYS A 229 0.72 -28.57 -17.41
N ARG A 230 0.81 -27.58 -18.31
CA ARG A 230 1.34 -27.76 -19.68
C ARG A 230 2.81 -28.16 -19.61
N PHE A 231 3.63 -27.43 -18.86
CA PHE A 231 5.05 -27.75 -18.68
C PHE A 231 5.22 -29.21 -18.16
N LYS A 232 4.51 -29.58 -17.08
CA LYS A 232 4.56 -30.95 -16.54
C LYS A 232 4.19 -32.00 -17.61
N LYS A 233 3.13 -31.75 -18.41
CA LYS A 233 2.69 -32.67 -19.47
C LYS A 233 3.78 -32.85 -20.53
N GLU A 234 4.44 -31.78 -20.96
CA GLU A 234 5.50 -31.85 -21.98
C GLU A 234 6.72 -32.61 -21.49
N ILE A 235 7.12 -32.44 -20.21
CA ILE A 235 8.18 -33.22 -19.60
C ILE A 235 7.85 -34.73 -19.60
N ILE A 236 6.66 -35.09 -19.11
CA ILE A 236 6.23 -36.52 -19.04
C ILE A 236 6.18 -37.15 -20.45
N LEU A 237 5.74 -36.39 -21.44
CA LEU A 237 5.65 -36.86 -22.82
C LEU A 237 6.98 -36.76 -23.60
N LYS A 238 8.07 -36.38 -22.93
CA LYS A 238 9.41 -36.15 -23.54
C LYS A 238 9.37 -35.18 -24.73
N LYS A 239 8.49 -34.18 -24.69
CA LYS A 239 8.37 -33.12 -25.70
C LYS A 239 9.19 -31.89 -25.40
N TYR A 240 9.56 -31.69 -24.13
CA TYR A 240 10.42 -30.62 -23.68
C TYR A 240 11.67 -31.21 -22.98
N PRO A 241 12.91 -30.69 -23.25
CA PRO A 241 13.18 -29.68 -24.28
C PRO A 241 13.10 -30.30 -25.68
N SER A 242 12.62 -29.52 -26.67
CA SER A 242 12.75 -29.87 -28.07
C SER A 242 14.11 -29.36 -28.60
N LYS A 243 14.47 -29.76 -29.86
CA LYS A 243 15.70 -29.27 -30.51
C LYS A 243 15.85 -27.73 -30.51
N LYS A 244 14.72 -27.00 -30.49
CA LYS A 244 14.70 -25.53 -30.43
C LYS A 244 15.10 -24.98 -29.03
N PHE A 245 14.93 -25.77 -27.99
CA PHE A 245 15.11 -25.39 -26.58
C PHE A 245 16.22 -26.18 -25.88
N SER A 246 17.11 -26.84 -26.64
CA SER A 246 18.30 -27.55 -26.16
C SER A 246 19.54 -27.04 -26.87
N TYR A 247 20.70 -27.16 -26.20
CA TYR A 247 22.03 -26.84 -26.74
C TYR A 247 22.70 -28.07 -27.31
#